data_a385bba2e48558a17114d0ca8b554313
#
_entry.id   a385bba2e48558a17114d0ca8b554313
#
_cell.length_a   1.000
_cell.length_b   1.000
_cell.length_c   1.000
_cell.angle_alpha   90.00
_cell.angle_beta   90.00
_cell.angle_gamma   90.00
#
_symmetry.space_group_name_H-M   'P 1'
#
loop_
_entity.id
_entity.type
_entity.pdbx_description
1 polymer ?
#
loop_
_entity_poly.entity_id
_entity_poly.type
_entity_poly.pdbx_seq_one_letter_code
_entity_poly.pdbx_strand_id
1 'polypeptide(L)'
;MTAPPLIDNIRPLDFVRPASVAELGELIRRAAAENLGLFPIGGQTELQLGLPPNKPGIAVDMTGFDQVIDYPARDMTITVRAGITMGKLQALLAAEKQRLPIDAPNDATLGGIIATNASGPRRYAYGTLRDYVIGISFMTDEGQEVKAGGRVVKNVAGYDMCKLHIGALGTLGIVTQVTLKVLPTPEDRAQGVLLLGDDEIPRFLQRVHDSKTRPVCVELLSGERGGNVDTAHMLVVGFEGNREAVAWQTETIQAELAQSSVEINRGDRTVWDSSTVTNQLIKLSFKSNLLSSALPEFLSHLLRFPELSWQVHAGNGIVRVDTTADWSLARAAGMLSKLREAAVTAQGNLIITRCPPAWKRELPVWGEPRGDLPLMRKVKQALDPRDLFNPGRYLV
;
A
#
# COMPACT_ATOMS: atom_id res chain seq x y z
N MET A 1 -3.37 23.38 19.57
CA MET A 1 -2.73 22.89 18.33
C MET A 1 -1.91 21.67 18.71
N THR A 2 -2.15 20.54 18.09
CA THR A 2 -1.34 19.35 18.28
C THR A 2 0.08 19.60 17.72
N ALA A 3 1.10 19.09 18.40
CA ALA A 3 2.47 19.25 17.94
C ALA A 3 2.63 18.60 16.54
N PRO A 4 3.45 19.21 15.65
CA PRO A 4 3.67 18.63 14.32
C PRO A 4 4.26 17.22 14.44
N PRO A 5 3.82 16.26 13.62
CA PRO A 5 4.38 14.92 13.63
C PRO A 5 5.86 14.96 13.20
N LEU A 6 6.65 14.08 13.80
CA LEU A 6 8.05 13.89 13.38
C LEU A 6 8.09 13.05 12.10
N ILE A 7 8.88 13.50 11.14
CA ILE A 7 9.15 12.75 9.91
C ILE A 7 10.56 12.16 10.04
N ASP A 8 10.67 10.87 10.31
CA ASP A 8 11.97 10.21 10.59
C ASP A 8 12.81 10.94 11.66
N ASN A 9 12.20 11.32 12.78
CA ASN A 9 12.77 12.13 13.86
C ASN A 9 13.16 13.57 13.49
N ILE A 10 12.86 14.02 12.27
CA ILE A 10 13.05 15.41 11.86
C ILE A 10 11.77 16.19 12.18
N ARG A 11 11.93 17.28 12.94
CA ARG A 11 10.81 18.18 13.23
C ARG A 11 10.65 19.19 12.10
N PRO A 12 9.46 19.27 11.46
CA PRO A 12 9.16 20.35 10.54
C PRO A 12 9.28 21.73 11.19
N LEU A 13 9.66 22.72 10.42
CA LEU A 13 9.76 24.12 10.89
C LEU A 13 8.38 24.71 11.21
N ASP A 14 7.36 24.25 10.50
CA ASP A 14 5.99 24.72 10.66
C ASP A 14 5.02 23.57 10.36
N PHE A 15 3.77 23.67 10.84
CA PHE A 15 2.68 22.74 10.58
C PHE A 15 1.45 23.52 10.15
N VAL A 16 1.14 23.49 8.86
CA VAL A 16 0.09 24.30 8.24
C VAL A 16 -1.01 23.42 7.71
N ARG A 17 -2.26 23.79 8.00
CA ARG A 17 -3.46 23.17 7.46
C ARG A 17 -4.17 24.17 6.56
N PRO A 18 -3.93 24.16 5.25
CA PRO A 18 -4.59 25.09 4.33
C PRO A 18 -6.09 24.79 4.25
N ALA A 19 -6.92 25.81 4.27
CA ALA A 19 -8.38 25.68 4.20
C ALA A 19 -8.88 25.61 2.74
N SER A 20 -8.04 26.01 1.78
CA SER A 20 -8.42 26.05 0.36
C SER A 20 -7.23 25.73 -0.55
N VAL A 21 -7.54 25.39 -1.81
CA VAL A 21 -6.51 25.19 -2.87
C VAL A 21 -5.73 26.49 -3.10
N ALA A 22 -6.36 27.65 -2.97
CA ALA A 22 -5.70 28.95 -3.10
C ALA A 22 -4.64 29.14 -2.01
N GLU A 23 -4.99 28.90 -0.73
CA GLU A 23 -4.04 28.97 0.38
C GLU A 23 -2.89 27.94 0.24
N LEU A 24 -3.20 26.72 -0.24
CA LEU A 24 -2.16 25.73 -0.53
C LEU A 24 -1.21 26.24 -1.63
N GLY A 25 -1.73 26.91 -2.67
CA GLY A 25 -0.94 27.53 -3.71
C GLY A 25 -0.03 28.65 -3.19
N GLU A 26 -0.54 29.50 -2.29
CA GLU A 26 0.27 30.53 -1.62
C GLU A 26 1.37 29.93 -0.75
N LEU A 27 1.05 28.87 0.01
CA LEU A 27 2.02 28.14 0.81
C LEU A 27 3.15 27.56 -0.05
N ILE A 28 2.82 26.97 -1.21
CA ILE A 28 3.81 26.42 -2.14
C ILE A 28 4.74 27.55 -2.67
N ARG A 29 4.18 28.68 -3.09
CA ARG A 29 4.98 29.82 -3.56
C ARG A 29 5.89 30.39 -2.47
N ARG A 30 5.40 30.48 -1.22
CA ARG A 30 6.20 30.87 -0.06
C ARG A 30 7.35 29.90 0.17
N ALA A 31 7.07 28.60 0.23
CA ALA A 31 8.10 27.57 0.43
C ALA A 31 9.15 27.59 -0.69
N ALA A 32 8.74 27.83 -1.94
CA ALA A 32 9.64 27.97 -3.08
C ALA A 32 10.58 29.20 -2.93
N ALA A 33 10.03 30.34 -2.51
CA ALA A 33 10.80 31.57 -2.30
C ALA A 33 11.80 31.44 -1.13
N GLU A 34 11.42 30.73 -0.07
CA GLU A 34 12.23 30.48 1.11
C GLU A 34 13.14 29.24 1.00
N ASN A 35 13.12 28.56 -0.13
CA ASN A 35 13.86 27.30 -0.39
C ASN A 35 13.57 26.22 0.66
N LEU A 36 12.30 26.05 1.07
CA LEU A 36 11.84 25.07 2.04
C LEU A 36 11.20 23.87 1.35
N GLY A 37 11.33 22.68 1.96
CA GLY A 37 10.58 21.49 1.56
C GLY A 37 9.13 21.55 2.04
N LEU A 38 8.24 20.85 1.33
CA LEU A 38 6.85 20.65 1.72
C LEU A 38 6.60 19.15 1.94
N PHE A 39 6.07 18.81 3.10
CA PHE A 39 5.79 17.44 3.51
C PHE A 39 4.29 17.25 3.67
N PRO A 40 3.55 16.81 2.61
CA PRO A 40 2.12 16.54 2.69
C PRO A 40 1.86 15.39 3.67
N ILE A 41 0.97 15.63 4.64
CA ILE A 41 0.61 14.68 5.68
C ILE A 41 -0.89 14.41 5.63
N GLY A 42 -1.27 13.13 5.58
CA GLY A 42 -2.63 12.64 5.70
C GLY A 42 -2.85 11.91 7.03
N GLY A 43 -3.36 10.68 6.97
CA GLY A 43 -3.62 9.83 8.14
C GLY A 43 -2.39 9.29 8.87
N GLN A 44 -1.18 9.62 8.45
CA GLN A 44 0.12 9.26 9.06
C GLN A 44 0.41 7.75 9.13
N THR A 45 -0.33 6.92 8.41
CA THR A 45 -0.22 5.46 8.46
C THR A 45 1.10 4.92 7.89
N GLU A 46 1.73 5.68 6.96
CA GLU A 46 2.98 5.30 6.26
C GLU A 46 4.04 6.42 6.35
N LEU A 47 4.02 7.25 7.39
CA LEU A 47 4.92 8.40 7.50
C LEU A 47 6.40 8.01 7.57
N GLN A 48 6.70 6.79 8.01
CA GLN A 48 8.06 6.25 8.09
C GLN A 48 8.56 5.63 6.77
N LEU A 49 7.71 5.50 5.76
CA LEU A 49 8.15 4.98 4.46
C LEU A 49 9.07 5.97 3.76
N GLY A 50 10.18 5.49 3.23
CA GLY A 50 11.17 6.29 2.51
C GLY A 50 12.35 6.73 3.36
N LEU A 51 13.21 7.54 2.76
CA LEU A 51 14.40 8.11 3.41
C LEU A 51 14.03 9.34 4.27
N PRO A 52 14.88 9.75 5.22
CA PRO A 52 14.68 11.01 5.93
C PRO A 52 14.68 12.20 4.97
N PRO A 53 13.91 13.26 5.27
CA PRO A 53 14.03 14.52 4.55
C PRO A 53 15.47 15.01 4.47
N ASN A 54 15.89 15.51 3.31
CA ASN A 54 17.24 16.07 3.09
C ASN A 54 17.29 17.61 3.17
N LYS A 55 16.12 18.24 3.44
CA LYS A 55 15.93 19.69 3.43
C LYS A 55 14.97 20.09 4.55
N PRO A 56 15.19 21.23 5.26
CA PRO A 56 14.20 21.75 6.18
C PRO A 56 12.91 22.12 5.45
N GLY A 57 11.76 22.03 6.13
CA GLY A 57 10.51 22.33 5.46
C GLY A 57 9.29 22.36 6.37
N ILE A 58 8.14 22.51 5.74
CA ILE A 58 6.84 22.70 6.36
C ILE A 58 6.01 21.42 6.18
N ALA A 59 5.44 20.93 7.27
CA ALA A 59 4.44 19.86 7.21
C ALA A 59 3.08 20.46 6.81
N VAL A 60 2.45 19.86 5.80
CA VAL A 60 1.18 20.32 5.23
C VAL A 60 0.09 19.31 5.57
N ASP A 61 -0.78 19.67 6.52
CA ASP A 61 -1.91 18.82 6.91
C ASP A 61 -3.01 18.85 5.84
N MET A 62 -3.11 17.78 5.08
CA MET A 62 -4.08 17.61 4.00
C MET A 62 -5.42 17.04 4.48
N THR A 63 -5.58 16.70 5.75
CA THR A 63 -6.82 16.10 6.27
C THR A 63 -8.02 17.04 6.22
N GLY A 64 -7.80 18.36 6.06
CA GLY A 64 -8.85 19.33 5.81
C GLY A 64 -9.49 19.24 4.43
N PHE A 65 -8.83 18.59 3.47
CA PHE A 65 -9.34 18.36 2.12
C PHE A 65 -10.10 17.02 2.07
N ASP A 66 -11.25 16.93 2.74
CA ASP A 66 -11.99 15.67 2.93
C ASP A 66 -13.41 15.65 2.34
N GLN A 67 -13.75 16.65 1.51
CA GLN A 67 -15.09 16.83 0.94
C GLN A 67 -15.33 15.90 -0.25
N VAL A 68 -16.61 15.48 -0.39
CA VAL A 68 -17.13 14.91 -1.63
C VAL A 68 -17.43 16.05 -2.59
N ILE A 69 -16.83 16.00 -3.78
CA ILE A 69 -17.05 17.03 -4.82
C ILE A 69 -18.25 16.65 -5.66
N ASP A 70 -18.36 15.36 -6.01
CA ASP A 70 -19.46 14.86 -6.81
C ASP A 70 -19.55 13.33 -6.72
N TYR A 71 -20.79 12.81 -6.65
CA TYR A 71 -21.02 11.38 -6.56
C TYR A 71 -22.26 10.95 -7.35
N PRO A 72 -22.15 10.81 -8.66
CA PRO A 72 -23.19 10.19 -9.49
C PRO A 72 -23.15 8.65 -9.29
N ALA A 73 -23.77 8.13 -8.25
CA ALA A 73 -23.68 6.72 -7.84
C ALA A 73 -24.11 5.77 -8.99
N ARG A 74 -25.06 6.17 -9.84
CA ARG A 74 -25.49 5.37 -11.02
C ARG A 74 -24.38 5.18 -12.06
N ASP A 75 -23.44 6.12 -12.14
CA ASP A 75 -22.30 6.04 -13.08
C ASP A 75 -21.11 5.27 -12.48
N MET A 76 -21.26 4.75 -11.27
CA MET A 76 -20.19 4.02 -10.56
C MET A 76 -18.89 4.83 -10.44
N THR A 77 -19.02 6.15 -10.25
CA THR A 77 -17.88 7.05 -10.10
C THR A 77 -18.08 8.02 -8.94
N ILE A 78 -17.00 8.38 -8.27
CA ILE A 78 -17.00 9.40 -7.22
C ILE A 78 -15.80 10.31 -7.37
N THR A 79 -15.99 11.61 -7.14
CA THR A 79 -14.92 12.62 -7.08
C THR A 79 -14.84 13.17 -5.67
N VAL A 80 -13.68 13.06 -5.05
CA VAL A 80 -13.44 13.46 -3.66
C VAL A 80 -12.15 14.25 -3.53
N ARG A 81 -12.02 15.02 -2.46
CA ARG A 81 -10.76 15.62 -2.05
C ARG A 81 -9.83 14.55 -1.46
N ALA A 82 -8.52 14.73 -1.69
CA ALA A 82 -7.50 13.70 -1.39
C ALA A 82 -7.26 13.44 0.10
N GLY A 83 -7.68 14.34 0.98
CA GLY A 83 -7.59 14.18 2.43
C GLY A 83 -8.72 13.35 3.06
N ILE A 84 -9.70 12.90 2.27
CA ILE A 84 -10.74 11.98 2.76
C ILE A 84 -10.10 10.68 3.25
N THR A 85 -10.52 10.19 4.42
CA THR A 85 -10.03 8.90 4.93
C THR A 85 -10.72 7.73 4.23
N MET A 86 -10.04 6.58 4.16
CA MET A 86 -10.60 5.36 3.58
C MET A 86 -11.91 4.96 4.28
N GLY A 87 -11.95 5.04 5.61
CA GLY A 87 -13.15 4.72 6.37
C GLY A 87 -14.33 5.61 6.02
N LYS A 88 -14.13 6.93 5.90
CA LYS A 88 -15.17 7.89 5.47
C LYS A 88 -15.64 7.61 4.04
N LEU A 89 -14.70 7.35 3.12
CA LEU A 89 -15.00 7.02 1.73
C LEU A 89 -15.83 5.72 1.63
N GLN A 90 -15.39 4.65 2.30
CA GLN A 90 -16.11 3.37 2.28
C GLN A 90 -17.51 3.47 2.88
N ALA A 91 -17.70 4.24 3.96
CA ALA A 91 -19.02 4.48 4.56
C ALA A 91 -19.98 5.20 3.58
N LEU A 92 -19.48 6.19 2.84
CA LEU A 92 -20.25 6.89 1.81
C LEU A 92 -20.65 5.96 0.66
N LEU A 93 -19.71 5.15 0.18
CA LEU A 93 -19.96 4.20 -0.91
C LEU A 93 -20.94 3.09 -0.48
N ALA A 94 -20.82 2.60 0.76
CA ALA A 94 -21.69 1.54 1.28
C ALA A 94 -23.17 1.96 1.34
N ALA A 95 -23.46 3.25 1.55
CA ALA A 95 -24.82 3.77 1.52
C ALA A 95 -25.53 3.55 0.16
N GLU A 96 -24.74 3.50 -0.93
CA GLU A 96 -25.19 3.24 -2.28
C GLU A 96 -24.90 1.77 -2.73
N LYS A 97 -24.59 0.88 -1.79
CA LYS A 97 -24.20 -0.52 -2.04
C LYS A 97 -23.00 -0.63 -2.99
N GLN A 98 -22.05 0.30 -2.85
CA GLN A 98 -20.82 0.35 -3.61
C GLN A 98 -19.61 0.26 -2.69
N ARG A 99 -18.44 0.02 -3.25
CA ARG A 99 -17.15 -0.02 -2.54
C ARG A 99 -15.98 0.33 -3.44
N LEU A 100 -14.88 0.74 -2.83
CA LEU A 100 -13.56 0.74 -3.44
C LEU A 100 -12.82 -0.51 -2.92
N PRO A 101 -12.50 -1.52 -3.75
CA PRO A 101 -11.92 -2.79 -3.27
C PRO A 101 -10.40 -2.69 -3.04
N ILE A 102 -9.99 -1.68 -2.31
CA ILE A 102 -8.59 -1.43 -1.93
C ILE A 102 -8.45 -1.61 -0.43
N ASP A 103 -7.54 -2.48 -0.04
CA ASP A 103 -7.23 -2.72 1.37
C ASP A 103 -6.25 -1.65 1.86
N ALA A 104 -6.72 -0.83 2.77
CA ALA A 104 -5.95 0.19 3.46
C ALA A 104 -6.56 0.47 4.85
N PRO A 105 -5.77 0.97 5.82
CA PRO A 105 -6.29 1.37 7.12
C PRO A 105 -7.42 2.42 6.99
N ASN A 106 -8.40 2.37 7.87
CA ASN A 106 -9.55 3.28 7.85
C ASN A 106 -9.16 4.75 8.02
N ASP A 107 -8.08 5.02 8.73
CA ASP A 107 -7.51 6.35 8.98
C ASP A 107 -6.55 6.82 7.87
N ALA A 108 -6.14 5.93 6.96
CA ALA A 108 -5.35 6.32 5.80
C ALA A 108 -6.15 7.27 4.90
N THR A 109 -5.55 8.39 4.50
CA THR A 109 -6.17 9.30 3.52
C THR A 109 -5.96 8.82 2.10
N LEU A 110 -6.91 9.11 1.21
CA LEU A 110 -6.82 8.71 -0.19
C LEU A 110 -5.54 9.25 -0.86
N GLY A 111 -5.12 10.48 -0.55
CA GLY A 111 -3.85 11.06 -1.03
C GLY A 111 -2.63 10.28 -0.54
N GLY A 112 -2.64 9.81 0.72
CA GLY A 112 -1.59 8.95 1.27
C GLY A 112 -1.54 7.59 0.58
N ILE A 113 -2.69 6.97 0.33
CA ILE A 113 -2.80 5.69 -0.39
C ILE A 113 -2.29 5.84 -1.83
N ILE A 114 -2.62 6.95 -2.51
CA ILE A 114 -2.08 7.28 -3.84
C ILE A 114 -0.55 7.40 -3.77
N ALA A 115 -0.04 8.20 -2.84
CA ALA A 115 1.39 8.47 -2.73
C ALA A 115 2.20 7.18 -2.51
N THR A 116 1.71 6.26 -1.67
CA THR A 116 2.41 5.02 -1.32
C THR A 116 2.06 3.83 -2.23
N ASN A 117 1.01 3.95 -3.05
CA ASN A 117 0.41 2.83 -3.79
C ASN A 117 0.10 1.66 -2.85
N ALA A 118 -0.45 1.97 -1.67
CA ALA A 118 -0.80 0.96 -0.68
C ALA A 118 -1.86 0.02 -1.23
N SER A 119 -1.70 -1.25 -0.96
CA SER A 119 -2.62 -2.32 -1.37
C SER A 119 -2.49 -3.49 -0.42
N GLY A 120 -3.45 -4.38 -0.40
CA GLY A 120 -3.45 -5.57 0.44
C GLY A 120 -3.96 -6.81 -0.31
N PRO A 121 -4.58 -7.76 0.40
CA PRO A 121 -4.97 -9.07 -0.11
C PRO A 121 -5.83 -9.06 -1.37
N ARG A 122 -6.84 -8.19 -1.42
CA ARG A 122 -7.76 -8.09 -2.55
C ARG A 122 -7.12 -7.62 -3.86
N ARG A 123 -5.87 -7.14 -3.78
CA ARG A 123 -5.08 -6.80 -4.99
C ARG A 123 -5.04 -7.96 -5.99
N TYR A 124 -5.14 -9.21 -5.52
CA TYR A 124 -5.06 -10.38 -6.38
C TYR A 124 -6.14 -10.38 -7.46
N ALA A 125 -7.40 -10.16 -7.11
CA ALA A 125 -8.49 -10.12 -8.07
C ALA A 125 -8.81 -8.72 -8.60
N TYR A 126 -8.65 -7.70 -7.76
CA TYR A 126 -9.15 -6.35 -8.06
C TYR A 126 -8.07 -5.36 -8.50
N GLY A 127 -6.79 -5.74 -8.42
CA GLY A 127 -5.69 -4.83 -8.78
C GLY A 127 -5.37 -3.82 -7.70
N THR A 128 -4.92 -2.65 -8.09
CA THR A 128 -4.46 -1.58 -7.21
C THR A 128 -5.23 -0.28 -7.46
N LEU A 129 -4.94 0.77 -6.72
CA LEU A 129 -5.53 2.08 -6.95
C LEU A 129 -5.30 2.60 -8.39
N ARG A 130 -4.24 2.12 -9.07
CA ARG A 130 -3.97 2.39 -10.50
C ARG A 130 -5.11 1.99 -11.43
N ASP A 131 -5.90 1.00 -11.03
CA ASP A 131 -7.00 0.45 -11.82
C ASP A 131 -8.31 1.21 -11.57
N TYR A 132 -8.36 2.06 -10.53
CA TYR A 132 -9.57 2.77 -10.08
C TYR A 132 -9.49 4.28 -10.26
N VAL A 133 -8.32 4.89 -10.20
CA VAL A 133 -8.16 6.33 -10.41
C VAL A 133 -8.29 6.65 -11.90
N ILE A 134 -9.32 7.43 -12.26
CA ILE A 134 -9.62 7.85 -13.63
C ILE A 134 -9.41 9.36 -13.84
N GLY A 135 -9.27 10.13 -12.75
CA GLY A 135 -8.94 11.54 -12.79
C GLY A 135 -8.23 12.00 -11.53
N ILE A 136 -7.33 12.96 -11.66
CA ILE A 136 -6.54 13.53 -10.58
C ILE A 136 -6.40 15.04 -10.74
N SER A 137 -6.41 15.76 -9.60
CA SER A 137 -5.92 17.13 -9.54
C SER A 137 -4.76 17.20 -8.55
N PHE A 138 -3.74 17.97 -8.88
CA PHE A 138 -2.56 18.14 -8.04
C PHE A 138 -1.98 19.54 -8.18
N MET A 139 -1.27 19.98 -7.15
CA MET A 139 -0.55 21.26 -7.14
C MET A 139 0.84 21.09 -7.73
N THR A 140 1.22 22.00 -8.60
CA THR A 140 2.57 22.11 -9.16
C THR A 140 3.50 22.91 -8.22
N ASP A 141 4.79 22.91 -8.50
CA ASP A 141 5.81 23.71 -7.81
C ASP A 141 5.61 25.24 -7.96
N GLU A 142 4.80 25.67 -8.92
CA GLU A 142 4.37 27.06 -9.10
C GLU A 142 3.14 27.43 -8.24
N GLY A 143 2.58 26.49 -7.50
CA GLY A 143 1.36 26.67 -6.70
C GLY A 143 0.10 26.79 -7.55
N GLN A 144 0.08 26.14 -8.72
CA GLN A 144 -1.09 26.06 -9.60
C GLN A 144 -1.72 24.66 -9.50
N GLU A 145 -3.06 24.57 -9.49
CA GLU A 145 -3.76 23.30 -9.57
C GLU A 145 -3.90 22.85 -11.02
N VAL A 146 -3.37 21.68 -11.33
CA VAL A 146 -3.48 21.03 -12.65
C VAL A 146 -4.44 19.84 -12.54
N LYS A 147 -5.27 19.65 -13.56
CA LYS A 147 -6.20 18.51 -13.68
C LYS A 147 -5.80 17.61 -14.83
N ALA A 148 -5.85 16.29 -14.59
CA ALA A 148 -5.60 15.29 -15.61
C ALA A 148 -6.61 14.14 -15.47
N GLY A 149 -6.95 13.51 -16.59
CA GLY A 149 -8.02 12.52 -16.63
C GLY A 149 -9.41 13.14 -16.49
N GLY A 150 -10.39 12.34 -16.12
CA GLY A 150 -11.78 12.79 -15.96
C GLY A 150 -12.71 11.60 -15.73
N ARG A 151 -14.03 11.82 -15.73
CA ARG A 151 -15.05 10.79 -15.53
C ARG A 151 -15.21 9.78 -16.67
N VAL A 152 -14.42 9.92 -17.73
CA VAL A 152 -14.50 9.05 -18.90
C VAL A 152 -13.52 7.91 -18.75
N VAL A 153 -14.00 6.68 -18.73
CA VAL A 153 -13.20 5.45 -18.56
C VAL A 153 -12.16 5.26 -19.68
N LYS A 154 -12.35 5.88 -20.82
CA LYS A 154 -11.42 5.87 -21.96
C LYS A 154 -10.97 7.31 -22.28
N ASN A 155 -10.12 7.89 -21.43
CA ASN A 155 -9.44 9.13 -21.77
C ASN A 155 -8.09 8.78 -22.41
N VAL A 156 -7.95 9.09 -23.70
CA VAL A 156 -6.73 8.87 -24.50
C VAL A 156 -6.02 10.19 -24.85
N ALA A 157 -6.50 11.31 -24.32
CA ALA A 157 -5.92 12.62 -24.57
C ALA A 157 -4.86 12.94 -23.51
N GLY A 158 -3.62 13.15 -23.94
CA GLY A 158 -2.51 13.55 -23.09
C GLY A 158 -1.86 12.40 -22.30
N TYR A 159 -0.93 12.78 -21.42
CA TYR A 159 -0.22 11.84 -20.55
C TYR A 159 -1.10 11.39 -19.39
N ASP A 160 -0.96 10.13 -18.98
CA ASP A 160 -1.65 9.57 -17.83
C ASP A 160 -0.96 10.00 -16.51
N MET A 161 -1.28 11.20 -16.08
CA MET A 161 -0.76 11.76 -14.83
C MET A 161 -1.29 11.01 -13.61
N CYS A 162 -2.45 10.34 -13.70
CA CYS A 162 -2.97 9.53 -12.61
C CYS A 162 -1.96 8.43 -12.23
N LYS A 163 -1.47 7.69 -13.23
CA LYS A 163 -0.50 6.61 -13.01
C LYS A 163 0.88 7.11 -12.59
N LEU A 164 1.22 8.34 -12.95
CA LEU A 164 2.51 8.93 -12.58
C LEU A 164 2.56 9.29 -11.09
N HIS A 165 1.48 9.84 -10.54
CA HIS A 165 1.42 10.22 -9.12
C HIS A 165 1.25 9.02 -8.17
N ILE A 166 0.68 7.90 -8.66
CA ILE A 166 0.50 6.70 -7.84
C ILE A 166 1.84 6.01 -7.56
N GLY A 167 2.24 5.97 -6.30
CA GLY A 167 3.51 5.42 -5.84
C GLY A 167 4.69 6.39 -5.91
N ALA A 168 4.44 7.67 -6.23
CA ALA A 168 5.48 8.69 -6.29
C ALA A 168 5.83 9.30 -4.92
N LEU A 169 5.27 8.82 -3.81
CA LEU A 169 5.48 9.34 -2.46
C LEU A 169 5.22 10.85 -2.30
N GLY A 170 4.36 11.42 -3.15
CA GLY A 170 4.09 12.85 -3.14
C GLY A 170 5.30 13.71 -3.52
N THR A 171 6.29 13.16 -4.24
CA THR A 171 7.49 13.89 -4.66
C THR A 171 7.31 14.68 -5.96
N LEU A 172 6.19 14.51 -6.66
CA LEU A 172 5.91 15.15 -7.95
C LEU A 172 4.85 16.25 -7.87
N GLY A 173 4.29 16.48 -6.69
CA GLY A 173 3.22 17.46 -6.44
C GLY A 173 2.31 17.01 -5.31
N ILE A 174 1.43 17.88 -4.85
CA ILE A 174 0.45 17.60 -3.79
C ILE A 174 -0.90 17.30 -4.42
N VAL A 175 -1.37 16.06 -4.29
CA VAL A 175 -2.69 15.65 -4.80
C VAL A 175 -3.79 16.31 -3.97
N THR A 176 -4.72 16.99 -4.65
CA THR A 176 -5.83 17.74 -4.02
C THR A 176 -7.18 17.09 -4.25
N GLN A 177 -7.38 16.40 -5.38
CA GLN A 177 -8.66 15.80 -5.76
C GLN A 177 -8.43 14.51 -6.57
N VAL A 178 -9.33 13.56 -6.41
CA VAL A 178 -9.29 12.27 -7.10
C VAL A 178 -10.68 11.89 -7.58
N THR A 179 -10.76 11.42 -8.82
CA THR A 179 -11.95 10.78 -9.38
C THR A 179 -11.69 9.29 -9.49
N LEU A 180 -12.57 8.51 -8.89
CA LEU A 180 -12.49 7.06 -8.82
C LEU A 180 -13.64 6.40 -9.57
N LYS A 181 -13.39 5.30 -10.23
CA LYS A 181 -14.43 4.30 -10.49
C LYS A 181 -14.58 3.40 -9.26
N VAL A 182 -15.79 2.95 -8.99
CA VAL A 182 -16.10 2.08 -7.85
C VAL A 182 -16.81 0.82 -8.31
N LEU A 183 -16.97 -0.17 -7.44
CA LEU A 183 -17.62 -1.44 -7.72
C LEU A 183 -18.84 -1.64 -6.83
N PRO A 184 -19.82 -2.48 -7.25
CA PRO A 184 -20.88 -2.89 -6.35
C PRO A 184 -20.32 -3.72 -5.19
N THR A 185 -20.98 -3.66 -4.05
CA THR A 185 -20.69 -4.56 -2.93
C THR A 185 -21.08 -5.99 -3.32
N PRO A 186 -20.26 -7.01 -3.06
CA PRO A 186 -20.59 -8.39 -3.34
C PRO A 186 -21.78 -8.84 -2.49
N GLU A 187 -22.60 -9.77 -3.03
CA GLU A 187 -23.75 -10.34 -2.31
C GLU A 187 -23.32 -11.29 -1.19
N ASP A 188 -22.19 -11.97 -1.37
CA ASP A 188 -21.67 -12.94 -0.40
C ASP A 188 -20.15 -12.93 -0.35
N ARG A 189 -19.61 -13.39 0.78
CA ARG A 189 -18.18 -13.53 1.07
C ARG A 189 -17.94 -14.82 1.84
N ALA A 190 -16.87 -15.51 1.49
CA ALA A 190 -16.42 -16.69 2.21
C ALA A 190 -14.90 -16.80 2.15
N GLN A 191 -14.33 -17.53 3.09
CA GLN A 191 -12.92 -17.90 3.09
C GLN A 191 -12.74 -19.36 3.48
N GLY A 192 -11.81 -20.03 2.78
CA GLY A 192 -11.25 -21.30 3.22
C GLY A 192 -10.00 -21.01 4.03
N VAL A 193 -9.89 -21.63 5.20
CA VAL A 193 -8.75 -21.51 6.12
C VAL A 193 -8.14 -22.88 6.34
N LEU A 194 -6.82 -22.96 6.26
CA LEU A 194 -6.06 -24.19 6.42
C LEU A 194 -4.78 -23.93 7.20
N LEU A 195 -4.47 -24.78 8.19
CA LEU A 195 -3.19 -24.74 8.91
C LEU A 195 -2.19 -25.67 8.23
N LEU A 196 -0.95 -25.18 8.02
CA LEU A 196 0.11 -25.86 7.29
C LEU A 196 1.40 -25.85 8.09
N GLY A 197 2.13 -26.96 8.02
CA GLY A 197 3.56 -26.99 8.37
C GLY A 197 4.43 -26.43 7.26
N ASP A 198 5.70 -26.12 7.56
CA ASP A 198 6.68 -25.52 6.63
C ASP A 198 6.82 -26.30 5.32
N ASP A 199 6.90 -27.62 5.41
CA ASP A 199 7.08 -28.56 4.29
C ASP A 199 5.83 -28.73 3.42
N GLU A 200 4.68 -28.34 3.92
CA GLU A 200 3.40 -28.40 3.19
C GLU A 200 3.14 -27.16 2.32
N ILE A 201 3.76 -26.01 2.65
CA ILE A 201 3.52 -24.74 1.98
C ILE A 201 3.63 -24.84 0.45
N PRO A 202 4.72 -25.39 -0.13
CA PRO A 202 4.87 -25.43 -1.60
C PRO A 202 3.74 -26.21 -2.28
N ARG A 203 3.36 -27.36 -1.69
CA ARG A 203 2.33 -28.24 -2.22
C ARG A 203 0.96 -27.57 -2.22
N PHE A 204 0.61 -26.86 -1.14
CA PHE A 204 -0.71 -26.21 -1.05
C PHE A 204 -0.81 -24.95 -1.88
N LEU A 205 0.24 -24.15 -1.97
CA LEU A 205 0.29 -23.01 -2.90
C LEU A 205 0.10 -23.46 -4.35
N GLN A 206 0.75 -24.57 -4.74
CA GLN A 206 0.56 -25.15 -6.08
C GLN A 206 -0.88 -25.62 -6.31
N ARG A 207 -1.49 -26.31 -5.34
CA ARG A 207 -2.89 -26.77 -5.44
C ARG A 207 -3.86 -25.60 -5.60
N VAL A 208 -3.69 -24.53 -4.82
CA VAL A 208 -4.53 -23.33 -4.97
C VAL A 208 -4.33 -22.68 -6.33
N HIS A 209 -3.08 -22.65 -6.83
CA HIS A 209 -2.80 -22.13 -8.17
C HIS A 209 -3.50 -22.94 -9.27
N ASP A 210 -3.50 -24.26 -9.17
CA ASP A 210 -4.10 -25.18 -10.14
C ASP A 210 -5.62 -25.32 -9.97
N SER A 211 -6.19 -24.72 -8.93
CA SER A 211 -7.63 -24.77 -8.62
C SER A 211 -8.48 -24.19 -9.75
N LYS A 212 -9.67 -24.76 -9.93
CA LYS A 212 -10.71 -24.23 -10.83
C LYS A 212 -11.37 -22.96 -10.30
N THR A 213 -11.13 -22.63 -9.02
CA THR A 213 -11.71 -21.44 -8.39
C THR A 213 -11.04 -20.15 -8.86
N ARG A 214 -11.66 -19.02 -8.53
CA ARG A 214 -11.13 -17.68 -8.79
C ARG A 214 -11.16 -16.87 -7.50
N PRO A 215 -10.21 -17.12 -6.59
CA PRO A 215 -10.17 -16.43 -5.31
C PRO A 215 -9.89 -14.93 -5.49
N VAL A 216 -10.42 -14.12 -4.59
CA VAL A 216 -10.14 -12.68 -4.53
C VAL A 216 -8.85 -12.38 -3.77
N CYS A 217 -8.43 -13.30 -2.92
CA CYS A 217 -7.14 -13.25 -2.25
C CYS A 217 -6.63 -14.67 -1.94
N VAL A 218 -5.30 -14.81 -1.90
CA VAL A 218 -4.60 -16.01 -1.42
C VAL A 218 -3.50 -15.52 -0.49
N GLU A 219 -3.72 -15.73 0.81
CA GLU A 219 -2.85 -15.24 1.87
C GLU A 219 -2.20 -16.39 2.61
N LEU A 220 -0.92 -16.25 2.91
CA LEU A 220 -0.22 -17.12 3.84
C LEU A 220 0.32 -16.28 4.99
N LEU A 221 0.00 -16.64 6.21
CA LEU A 221 0.34 -15.91 7.43
C LEU A 221 1.24 -16.76 8.31
N SER A 222 2.30 -16.18 8.89
CA SER A 222 3.10 -16.85 9.93
C SER A 222 2.26 -17.11 11.18
N GLY A 223 2.64 -18.10 11.97
CA GLY A 223 1.88 -18.58 13.13
C GLY A 223 1.40 -17.47 14.08
N GLU A 224 2.27 -16.53 14.45
CA GLU A 224 1.88 -15.39 15.30
C GLU A 224 0.79 -14.50 14.68
N ARG A 225 0.84 -14.27 13.37
CA ARG A 225 -0.20 -13.50 12.66
C ARG A 225 -1.49 -14.28 12.46
N GLY A 226 -1.40 -15.59 12.38
CA GLY A 226 -2.54 -16.50 12.31
C GLY A 226 -3.23 -16.73 13.65
N GLY A 227 -2.72 -16.15 14.75
CA GLY A 227 -3.28 -16.34 16.08
C GLY A 227 -2.94 -17.70 16.71
N ASN A 228 -2.02 -18.47 16.11
CA ASN A 228 -1.56 -19.75 16.62
C ASN A 228 -0.05 -19.68 16.93
N VAL A 229 0.35 -20.01 18.15
CA VAL A 229 1.73 -19.82 18.64
C VAL A 229 2.63 -21.02 18.29
N ASP A 230 2.06 -22.14 17.89
CA ASP A 230 2.77 -23.37 17.58
C ASP A 230 2.92 -23.58 16.07
N THR A 231 4.09 -23.26 15.52
CA THR A 231 4.68 -23.71 14.23
C THR A 231 3.79 -23.88 12.98
N ALA A 232 2.48 -23.73 13.05
CA ALA A 232 1.58 -23.85 11.92
C ALA A 232 1.33 -22.48 11.26
N HIS A 233 1.44 -22.44 9.94
CA HIS A 233 1.10 -21.27 9.13
C HIS A 233 -0.35 -21.36 8.68
N MET A 234 -1.00 -20.20 8.53
CA MET A 234 -2.38 -20.14 8.10
C MET A 234 -2.46 -19.76 6.61
N LEU A 235 -2.95 -20.66 5.78
CA LEU A 235 -3.32 -20.39 4.39
C LEU A 235 -4.79 -19.97 4.36
N VAL A 236 -5.06 -18.81 3.76
CA VAL A 236 -6.40 -18.25 3.58
C VAL A 236 -6.69 -18.04 2.11
N VAL A 237 -7.79 -18.61 1.62
CA VAL A 237 -8.27 -18.45 0.25
C VAL A 237 -9.64 -17.77 0.31
N GLY A 238 -9.73 -16.54 -0.16
CA GLY A 238 -10.93 -15.71 -0.04
C GLY A 238 -11.74 -15.64 -1.33
N PHE A 239 -13.05 -15.60 -1.17
CA PHE A 239 -14.03 -15.53 -2.27
C PHE A 239 -15.05 -14.42 -2.01
N GLU A 240 -15.42 -13.70 -3.08
CA GLU A 240 -16.46 -12.67 -3.07
C GLU A 240 -17.24 -12.75 -4.40
N GLY A 241 -18.52 -12.46 -4.38
CA GLY A 241 -19.36 -12.45 -5.59
C GLY A 241 -20.83 -12.60 -5.31
N ASN A 242 -21.56 -13.18 -6.24
CA ASN A 242 -22.93 -13.62 -5.99
C ASN A 242 -22.93 -14.90 -5.14
N ARG A 243 -24.05 -15.19 -4.49
CA ARG A 243 -24.17 -16.31 -3.53
C ARG A 243 -23.87 -17.67 -4.15
N GLU A 244 -24.36 -17.92 -5.37
CA GLU A 244 -24.18 -19.20 -6.05
C GLU A 244 -22.70 -19.43 -6.40
N ALA A 245 -22.03 -18.39 -6.94
CA ALA A 245 -20.62 -18.48 -7.28
C ALA A 245 -19.74 -18.67 -6.03
N VAL A 246 -20.01 -17.97 -4.92
CA VAL A 246 -19.28 -18.14 -3.66
C VAL A 246 -19.51 -19.54 -3.09
N ALA A 247 -20.75 -20.07 -3.11
CA ALA A 247 -21.05 -21.42 -2.66
C ALA A 247 -20.29 -22.47 -3.48
N TRP A 248 -20.35 -22.40 -4.80
CA TRP A 248 -19.62 -23.32 -5.68
C TRP A 248 -18.11 -23.26 -5.47
N GLN A 249 -17.53 -22.06 -5.34
CA GLN A 249 -16.09 -21.90 -5.12
C GLN A 249 -15.63 -22.48 -3.78
N THR A 250 -16.42 -22.32 -2.71
CA THR A 250 -16.10 -22.88 -1.41
C THR A 250 -16.17 -24.40 -1.40
N GLU A 251 -17.18 -25.01 -2.03
CA GLU A 251 -17.31 -26.46 -2.19
C GLU A 251 -16.16 -27.02 -3.04
N THR A 252 -15.81 -26.33 -4.13
CA THR A 252 -14.75 -26.75 -5.04
C THR A 252 -13.39 -26.73 -4.35
N ILE A 253 -13.02 -25.62 -3.68
CA ILE A 253 -11.72 -25.53 -3.00
C ILE A 253 -11.61 -26.55 -1.85
N GLN A 254 -12.70 -26.81 -1.13
CA GLN A 254 -12.77 -27.83 -0.11
C GLN A 254 -12.49 -29.23 -0.69
N ALA A 255 -13.12 -29.57 -1.80
CA ALA A 255 -12.93 -30.86 -2.48
C ALA A 255 -11.49 -30.98 -3.04
N GLU A 256 -10.96 -29.95 -3.65
CA GLU A 256 -9.61 -29.94 -4.24
C GLU A 256 -8.51 -30.01 -3.18
N LEU A 257 -8.74 -29.47 -1.96
CA LEU A 257 -7.82 -29.50 -0.84
C LEU A 257 -8.12 -30.63 0.17
N ALA A 258 -9.06 -31.54 -0.15
CA ALA A 258 -9.72 -32.54 0.72
C ALA A 258 -8.82 -33.53 1.52
N GLN A 259 -7.49 -33.46 1.39
CA GLN A 259 -6.58 -34.23 2.25
C GLN A 259 -6.27 -33.51 3.58
N SER A 260 -6.88 -32.34 3.82
CA SER A 260 -6.64 -31.46 4.96
C SER A 260 -7.97 -30.87 5.40
N SER A 261 -8.13 -30.60 6.66
CA SER A 261 -9.33 -29.99 7.24
C SER A 261 -9.39 -28.50 6.86
N VAL A 262 -9.98 -28.19 5.69
CA VAL A 262 -10.27 -26.81 5.30
C VAL A 262 -11.51 -26.33 6.04
N GLU A 263 -11.34 -25.32 6.89
CA GLU A 263 -12.45 -24.67 7.57
C GLU A 263 -13.04 -23.57 6.65
N ILE A 264 -14.34 -23.63 6.38
CA ILE A 264 -15.03 -22.59 5.61
C ILE A 264 -15.71 -21.62 6.56
N ASN A 265 -15.26 -20.38 6.54
CA ASN A 265 -15.85 -19.29 7.31
C ASN A 265 -16.61 -18.35 6.35
N ARG A 266 -17.86 -18.04 6.69
CA ARG A 266 -18.73 -17.09 5.97
C ARG A 266 -19.00 -15.88 6.84
N GLY A 267 -19.15 -14.70 6.23
CA GLY A 267 -19.54 -13.47 6.91
C GLY A 267 -18.68 -12.27 6.58
N ASP A 268 -19.01 -11.14 7.19
CA ASP A 268 -18.42 -9.84 6.89
C ASP A 268 -17.00 -9.65 7.45
N ARG A 269 -16.61 -10.42 8.47
CA ARG A 269 -15.26 -10.39 9.03
C ARG A 269 -14.44 -11.53 8.46
N THR A 270 -13.46 -11.16 7.66
CA THR A 270 -12.50 -12.11 7.09
C THR A 270 -11.12 -11.90 7.73
N VAL A 271 -10.32 -12.95 7.76
CA VAL A 271 -8.95 -12.87 8.29
C VAL A 271 -8.13 -11.83 7.57
N TRP A 272 -8.35 -11.66 6.26
CA TRP A 272 -7.61 -10.67 5.48
C TRP A 272 -8.00 -9.21 5.79
N ASP A 273 -9.18 -8.92 6.33
CA ASP A 273 -9.56 -7.55 6.75
C ASP A 273 -8.79 -7.10 8.01
N SER A 274 -8.33 -8.04 8.83
CA SER A 274 -7.56 -7.76 10.06
C SER A 274 -6.06 -7.59 9.83
N SER A 275 -5.55 -7.96 8.66
CA SER A 275 -4.11 -7.97 8.36
C SER A 275 -3.48 -6.58 8.20
N THR A 276 -4.29 -5.52 8.21
CA THR A 276 -3.84 -4.11 8.08
C THR A 276 -3.54 -3.42 9.41
N VAL A 277 -3.51 -4.15 10.52
CA VAL A 277 -3.28 -3.57 11.86
C VAL A 277 -1.84 -3.07 11.99
N THR A 278 -1.70 -1.77 12.17
CA THR A 278 -0.41 -1.13 12.48
C THR A 278 -0.03 -1.41 13.94
N ASN A 279 1.00 -2.23 14.16
CA ASN A 279 1.55 -2.45 15.49
C ASN A 279 2.66 -1.42 15.78
N GLN A 280 2.48 -0.57 16.79
CA GLN A 280 3.48 0.44 17.19
C GLN A 280 4.77 -0.18 17.73
N LEU A 281 4.74 -1.45 18.16
CA LEU A 281 5.91 -2.16 18.68
C LEU A 281 6.88 -2.65 17.59
N ILE A 282 6.47 -2.60 16.31
CA ILE A 282 7.30 -3.04 15.20
C ILE A 282 8.57 -2.18 15.10
N LYS A 283 9.73 -2.81 15.13
CA LYS A 283 11.06 -2.19 15.04
C LYS A 283 11.60 -2.16 13.61
N LEU A 284 11.35 -3.21 12.85
CA LEU A 284 11.78 -3.33 11.47
C LEU A 284 10.64 -3.95 10.64
N SER A 285 10.37 -3.34 9.49
CA SER A 285 9.48 -3.89 8.47
C SER A 285 10.12 -3.78 7.10
N PHE A 286 9.90 -4.80 6.28
CA PHE A 286 10.30 -4.78 4.88
C PHE A 286 9.28 -5.51 4.01
N LYS A 287 9.35 -5.24 2.72
CA LYS A 287 8.49 -5.85 1.71
C LYS A 287 9.35 -6.37 0.57
N SER A 288 9.15 -7.64 0.21
CA SER A 288 9.70 -8.22 -1.03
C SER A 288 8.60 -8.39 -2.06
N ASN A 289 8.92 -8.12 -3.32
CA ASN A 289 8.07 -8.41 -4.46
C ASN A 289 8.83 -9.41 -5.32
N LEU A 290 8.21 -10.54 -5.62
CA LEU A 290 8.82 -11.71 -6.25
C LEU A 290 7.90 -12.23 -7.36
N LEU A 291 8.42 -13.11 -8.22
CA LEU A 291 7.55 -14.00 -8.98
C LEU A 291 6.84 -14.95 -8.00
N SER A 292 5.53 -15.16 -8.17
CA SER A 292 4.76 -16.05 -7.29
C SER A 292 5.33 -17.48 -7.25
N SER A 293 5.89 -17.96 -8.35
CA SER A 293 6.57 -19.26 -8.45
C SER A 293 7.85 -19.37 -7.60
N ALA A 294 8.47 -18.26 -7.25
CA ALA A 294 9.69 -18.23 -6.42
C ALA A 294 9.40 -18.12 -4.92
N LEU A 295 8.12 -18.00 -4.54
CA LEU A 295 7.74 -17.87 -3.12
C LEU A 295 8.22 -19.01 -2.25
N PRO A 296 8.08 -20.31 -2.62
CA PRO A 296 8.52 -21.41 -1.77
C PRO A 296 10.00 -21.35 -1.41
N GLU A 297 10.84 -21.03 -2.38
CA GLU A 297 12.28 -20.90 -2.18
C GLU A 297 12.60 -19.69 -1.27
N PHE A 298 12.00 -18.54 -1.55
CA PHE A 298 12.19 -17.34 -0.72
C PHE A 298 11.74 -17.56 0.73
N LEU A 299 10.61 -18.24 0.95
CA LEU A 299 10.11 -18.58 2.28
C LEU A 299 11.06 -19.50 3.03
N SER A 300 11.74 -20.44 2.36
CA SER A 300 12.76 -21.30 2.99
C SER A 300 13.93 -20.49 3.59
N HIS A 301 14.28 -19.34 2.99
CA HIS A 301 15.24 -18.41 3.55
C HIS A 301 14.68 -17.62 4.74
N LEU A 302 13.39 -17.24 4.68
CA LEU A 302 12.72 -16.46 5.71
C LEU A 302 12.51 -17.28 7.00
N LEU A 303 12.14 -18.56 6.87
CA LEU A 303 11.94 -19.51 7.98
C LEU A 303 13.19 -19.75 8.85
N ARG A 304 14.38 -19.37 8.37
CA ARG A 304 15.61 -19.39 9.17
C ARG A 304 15.68 -18.31 10.25
N PHE A 305 14.69 -17.40 10.28
CA PHE A 305 14.62 -16.27 11.21
C PHE A 305 13.28 -16.35 11.96
N PRO A 306 13.18 -17.12 13.04
CA PRO A 306 11.92 -17.37 13.75
C PRO A 306 11.34 -16.10 14.44
N GLU A 307 12.15 -15.05 14.62
CA GLU A 307 11.69 -13.77 15.17
C GLU A 307 10.95 -12.89 14.17
N LEU A 308 10.85 -13.33 12.91
CA LEU A 308 10.14 -12.63 11.87
C LEU A 308 8.69 -13.09 11.78
N SER A 309 7.78 -12.14 11.85
CA SER A 309 6.37 -12.35 11.55
C SER A 309 6.11 -11.90 10.11
N TRP A 310 5.42 -12.70 9.32
CA TRP A 310 5.24 -12.40 7.90
C TRP A 310 3.85 -12.70 7.39
N GLN A 311 3.50 -12.02 6.32
CA GLN A 311 2.30 -12.18 5.52
C GLN A 311 2.68 -12.21 4.04
N VAL A 312 2.13 -13.15 3.31
CA VAL A 312 2.37 -13.35 1.89
C VAL A 312 1.07 -13.22 1.12
N HIS A 313 1.01 -12.26 0.21
CA HIS A 313 -0.01 -12.21 -0.83
C HIS A 313 0.43 -13.16 -1.94
N ALA A 314 0.12 -14.46 -1.78
CA ALA A 314 0.74 -15.53 -2.56
C ALA A 314 0.45 -15.43 -4.06
N GLY A 315 -0.76 -15.03 -4.43
CA GLY A 315 -1.12 -14.83 -5.85
C GLY A 315 -0.34 -13.71 -6.55
N ASN A 316 0.23 -12.77 -5.79
CA ASN A 316 0.97 -11.61 -6.33
C ASN A 316 2.47 -11.66 -6.06
N GLY A 317 2.97 -12.65 -5.35
CA GLY A 317 4.39 -12.73 -4.98
C GLY A 317 4.86 -11.62 -4.05
N ILE A 318 4.00 -11.10 -3.17
CA ILE A 318 4.35 -10.03 -2.24
C ILE A 318 4.51 -10.61 -0.84
N VAL A 319 5.68 -10.43 -0.25
CA VAL A 319 6.00 -10.86 1.12
C VAL A 319 6.18 -9.62 1.99
N ARG A 320 5.37 -9.46 3.02
CA ARG A 320 5.49 -8.43 4.04
C ARG A 320 6.03 -9.06 5.31
N VAL A 321 7.05 -8.47 5.89
CA VAL A 321 7.75 -9.00 7.05
C VAL A 321 7.90 -7.92 8.10
N ASP A 322 7.65 -8.28 9.35
CA ASP A 322 7.79 -7.42 10.51
C ASP A 322 8.54 -8.14 11.63
N THR A 323 9.23 -7.38 12.46
CA THR A 323 9.73 -7.87 13.74
C THR A 323 9.63 -6.82 14.83
N THR A 324 9.30 -7.27 16.03
CA THR A 324 9.34 -6.46 17.26
C THR A 324 10.66 -6.64 18.01
N ALA A 325 11.52 -7.56 17.56
CA ALA A 325 12.78 -7.86 18.19
C ALA A 325 13.75 -6.68 18.13
N ASP A 326 14.46 -6.45 19.22
CA ASP A 326 15.44 -5.37 19.33
C ASP A 326 16.80 -5.83 18.80
N TRP A 327 16.96 -5.73 17.48
CA TRP A 327 18.19 -6.12 16.79
C TRP A 327 19.19 -4.99 16.70
N SER A 328 20.48 -5.33 16.67
CA SER A 328 21.51 -4.39 16.25
C SER A 328 21.44 -4.14 14.74
N LEU A 329 21.93 -2.98 14.30
CA LEU A 329 22.06 -2.66 12.87
C LEU A 329 22.83 -3.75 12.10
N ALA A 330 23.96 -4.24 12.66
CA ALA A 330 24.77 -5.27 12.02
C ALA A 330 23.99 -6.57 11.78
N ARG A 331 23.19 -7.01 12.77
CA ARG A 331 22.32 -8.21 12.63
C ARG A 331 21.24 -7.99 11.56
N ALA A 332 20.55 -6.84 11.62
CA ALA A 332 19.53 -6.49 10.64
C ALA A 332 20.11 -6.41 9.22
N ALA A 333 21.25 -5.74 9.04
CA ALA A 333 21.94 -5.61 7.77
C ALA A 333 22.34 -6.97 7.18
N GLY A 334 22.90 -7.88 7.99
CA GLY A 334 23.29 -9.21 7.55
C GLY A 334 22.09 -10.07 7.11
N MET A 335 20.95 -10.00 7.82
CA MET A 335 19.73 -10.68 7.44
C MET A 335 19.14 -10.07 6.15
N LEU A 336 18.99 -8.74 6.10
CA LEU A 336 18.43 -8.03 4.95
C LEU A 336 19.26 -8.26 3.69
N SER A 337 20.60 -8.33 3.79
CA SER A 337 21.48 -8.63 2.64
C SER A 337 21.17 -10.00 2.05
N LYS A 338 21.07 -11.05 2.88
CA LYS A 338 20.75 -12.42 2.43
C LYS A 338 19.36 -12.51 1.79
N LEU A 339 18.36 -11.90 2.41
CA LEU A 339 16.99 -11.91 1.87
C LEU A 339 16.87 -11.06 0.58
N ARG A 340 17.64 -9.99 0.47
CA ARG A 340 17.70 -9.19 -0.76
C ARG A 340 18.35 -9.96 -1.92
N GLU A 341 19.43 -10.67 -1.66
CA GLU A 341 20.07 -11.54 -2.65
C GLU A 341 19.07 -12.61 -3.14
N ALA A 342 18.36 -13.28 -2.22
CA ALA A 342 17.32 -14.23 -2.57
C ALA A 342 16.17 -13.57 -3.38
N ALA A 343 15.75 -12.35 -3.02
CA ALA A 343 14.73 -11.63 -3.77
C ALA A 343 15.18 -11.26 -5.19
N VAL A 344 16.43 -10.82 -5.35
CA VAL A 344 17.00 -10.49 -6.67
C VAL A 344 17.13 -11.74 -7.54
N THR A 345 17.58 -12.86 -6.98
CA THR A 345 17.64 -14.18 -7.67
C THR A 345 16.25 -14.59 -8.15
N ALA A 346 15.21 -14.31 -7.35
CA ALA A 346 13.81 -14.51 -7.70
C ALA A 346 13.22 -13.44 -8.65
N GLN A 347 14.07 -12.68 -9.35
CA GLN A 347 13.69 -11.57 -10.25
C GLN A 347 12.82 -10.50 -9.58
N GLY A 348 13.02 -10.30 -8.29
CA GLY A 348 12.27 -9.39 -7.47
C GLY A 348 13.12 -8.29 -6.83
N ASN A 349 12.59 -7.72 -5.77
CA ASN A 349 13.28 -6.72 -4.95
C ASN A 349 12.87 -6.82 -3.49
N LEU A 350 13.67 -6.18 -2.62
CA LEU A 350 13.35 -6.00 -1.21
C LEU A 350 13.53 -4.52 -0.84
N ILE A 351 12.46 -3.91 -0.30
CA ILE A 351 12.47 -2.54 0.23
C ILE A 351 12.18 -2.54 1.72
N ILE A 352 12.84 -1.66 2.46
CA ILE A 352 12.58 -1.45 3.89
C ILE A 352 11.44 -0.45 4.02
N THR A 353 10.35 -0.84 4.69
CA THR A 353 9.18 0.03 4.87
C THR A 353 9.21 0.75 6.22
N ARG A 354 9.87 0.18 7.22
CA ARG A 354 10.08 0.77 8.55
C ARG A 354 11.40 0.28 9.14
N CYS A 355 12.18 1.18 9.72
CA CYS A 355 13.32 0.88 10.59
C CYS A 355 13.65 2.12 11.43
N PRO A 356 14.53 2.01 12.44
CA PRO A 356 15.06 3.17 13.15
C PRO A 356 15.62 4.19 12.15
N PRO A 357 15.29 5.50 12.28
CA PRO A 357 15.73 6.51 11.31
C PRO A 357 17.24 6.59 11.09
N ALA A 358 18.04 6.30 12.13
CA ALA A 358 19.50 6.26 12.03
C ALA A 358 19.98 5.18 11.03
N TRP A 359 19.27 4.06 10.91
CA TRP A 359 19.63 2.97 10.01
C TRP A 359 19.41 3.29 8.54
N LYS A 360 18.51 4.24 8.24
CA LYS A 360 18.18 4.62 6.86
C LYS A 360 19.33 5.27 6.10
N ARG A 361 20.37 5.74 6.81
CA ARG A 361 21.59 6.28 6.21
C ARG A 361 22.59 5.19 5.81
N GLU A 362 22.49 4.02 6.43
CA GLU A 362 23.42 2.91 6.27
C GLU A 362 22.84 1.74 5.49
N LEU A 363 21.50 1.60 5.51
CA LEU A 363 20.80 0.55 4.79
C LEU A 363 20.25 1.06 3.46
N PRO A 364 20.34 0.28 2.37
CA PRO A 364 19.68 0.61 1.10
C PRO A 364 18.17 0.41 1.22
N VAL A 365 17.46 1.45 1.72
CA VAL A 365 16.02 1.41 2.02
C VAL A 365 15.20 0.97 0.80
N TRP A 366 15.53 1.48 -0.37
CA TRP A 366 14.83 1.19 -1.63
C TRP A 366 15.41 -0.01 -2.41
N GLY A 367 16.40 -0.70 -1.86
CA GLY A 367 17.15 -1.73 -2.54
C GLY A 367 18.20 -1.18 -3.51
N GLU A 368 18.66 -2.03 -4.44
CA GLU A 368 19.62 -1.60 -5.44
C GLU A 368 19.01 -0.65 -6.48
N PRO A 369 19.80 0.32 -6.99
CA PRO A 369 19.35 1.22 -8.04
C PRO A 369 18.95 0.43 -9.29
N ARG A 370 17.79 0.75 -9.84
CA ARG A 370 17.23 0.12 -11.04
C ARG A 370 17.57 0.92 -12.29
N GLY A 371 17.49 0.28 -13.45
CA GLY A 371 17.78 0.90 -14.74
C GLY A 371 16.84 2.04 -15.15
N ASP A 372 15.67 2.16 -14.50
CA ASP A 372 14.69 3.22 -14.70
C ASP A 372 15.00 4.52 -13.92
N LEU A 373 15.94 4.47 -12.97
CA LEU A 373 16.29 5.62 -12.11
C LEU A 373 16.68 6.91 -12.90
N PRO A 374 17.46 6.86 -14.01
CA PRO A 374 17.74 8.07 -14.77
C PRO A 374 16.49 8.74 -15.37
N LEU A 375 15.49 7.93 -15.79
CA LEU A 375 14.22 8.45 -16.28
C LEU A 375 13.40 9.07 -15.13
N MET A 376 13.36 8.42 -13.98
CA MET A 376 12.67 8.95 -12.79
C MET A 376 13.22 10.32 -12.38
N ARG A 377 14.56 10.49 -12.41
CA ARG A 377 15.21 11.80 -12.14
C ARG A 377 14.79 12.87 -13.13
N LYS A 378 14.71 12.55 -14.42
CA LYS A 378 14.24 13.51 -15.44
C LYS A 378 12.79 13.91 -15.20
N VAL A 379 11.93 12.97 -14.83
CA VAL A 379 10.52 13.25 -14.50
C VAL A 379 10.43 14.15 -13.27
N LYS A 380 11.16 13.83 -12.19
CA LYS A 380 11.23 14.69 -10.99
C LYS A 380 11.70 16.09 -11.35
N GLN A 381 12.80 16.22 -12.09
CA GLN A 381 13.35 17.49 -12.51
C GLN A 381 12.38 18.31 -13.38
N ALA A 382 11.54 17.66 -14.19
CA ALA A 382 10.56 18.33 -15.03
C ALA A 382 9.33 18.82 -14.25
N LEU A 383 8.91 18.09 -13.20
CA LEU A 383 7.68 18.39 -12.44
C LEU A 383 7.94 19.15 -11.14
N ASP A 384 9.12 19.02 -10.57
CA ASP A 384 9.54 19.68 -9.33
C ASP A 384 11.04 20.07 -9.40
N PRO A 385 11.41 21.01 -10.29
CA PRO A 385 12.81 21.42 -10.49
C PRO A 385 13.44 22.08 -9.26
N ARG A 386 12.62 22.55 -8.30
CA ARG A 386 13.06 23.19 -7.06
C ARG A 386 13.20 22.22 -5.90
N ASP A 387 12.88 20.93 -6.12
CA ASP A 387 12.86 19.90 -5.09
C ASP A 387 12.07 20.34 -3.84
N LEU A 388 10.82 20.77 -4.05
CA LEU A 388 9.93 21.26 -3.00
C LEU A 388 9.18 20.11 -2.32
N PHE A 389 8.70 19.11 -3.11
CA PHE A 389 7.77 18.12 -2.64
C PHE A 389 8.48 16.89 -2.09
N ASN A 390 8.29 16.62 -0.80
CA ASN A 390 8.91 15.50 -0.08
C ASN A 390 10.40 15.29 -0.41
N PRO A 391 11.24 16.35 -0.32
CA PRO A 391 12.63 16.31 -0.73
C PRO A 391 13.41 15.24 0.03
N GLY A 392 14.15 14.42 -0.69
CA GLY A 392 14.96 13.35 -0.12
C GLY A 392 14.22 12.07 0.27
N ARG A 393 12.88 12.02 0.21
CA ARG A 393 12.09 10.86 0.66
C ARG A 393 12.19 9.65 -0.27
N TYR A 394 12.49 9.85 -1.53
CA TYR A 394 12.58 8.80 -2.55
C TYR A 394 13.96 8.77 -3.21
N LEU A 395 14.13 7.91 -4.22
CA LEU A 395 15.41 7.70 -4.93
C LEU A 395 15.83 8.88 -5.82
N VAL A 396 14.94 9.83 -6.05
CA VAL A 396 15.11 10.94 -7.00
C VAL A 396 14.72 12.26 -6.38
#